data_91719f87ca186dfaeded5ced5f4f92bf
#
_entry.id   91719f87ca186dfaeded5ced5f4f92bf
#
_cell.length_a   1.000
_cell.length_b   1.000
_cell.length_c   1.000
_cell.angle_alpha   90.00
_cell.angle_beta   90.00
_cell.angle_gamma   90.00
#
_symmetry.space_group_name_H-M   'P 1'
#
loop_
_entity.id
_entity.type
_entity.pdbx_description
1 polymer ?
#
loop_
_entity_poly.entity_id
_entity_poly.type
_entity_poly.pdbx_seq_one_letter_code
_entity_poly.pdbx_strand_id
1 'polypeptide(L)'
;MNDSTNDHAPVGNGGVMWFCHDCMGPASKIIRNISSLHKRQDEFESELKHSNMRLDQIIHEVRENNTETQKKVFDNEQKIQELQRQMNEINVTMQSVQDELQMKDESPKWSDIVNQAVESKFETVSLGLNMVEKSIEESKKKALELKDKEGRRNNVIVYKVPECPPGSYEAVIKHDSDFFLEVCTDVLGLDVMQDDIKKIYRIGKRGPEPRPLLIQLSSGMLKNHIMESTFKLRSIEKFRHVVISHDMTKDEREQCKRLVEEAKERESQEPSGEYIFRVRGPPGDMKVVKLRKRM
;
A
#
# COMPACT_ATOMS: atom_id res chain seq x y z
N MET A 1 24.35 -57.28 -42.71
CA MET A 1 24.73 -56.14 -43.54
C MET A 1 23.48 -55.31 -43.75
N ASN A 2 23.23 -54.35 -42.90
CA ASN A 2 22.16 -53.36 -43.06
C ASN A 2 22.80 -52.01 -42.78
N ASP A 3 23.10 -51.31 -43.84
CA ASP A 3 23.53 -49.93 -43.85
C ASP A 3 22.30 -49.04 -43.48
N SER A 4 22.37 -48.41 -42.35
CA SER A 4 21.50 -47.32 -41.99
C SER A 4 22.25 -46.00 -42.21
N THR A 5 22.09 -45.44 -43.39
CA THR A 5 22.54 -44.10 -43.73
C THR A 5 21.66 -43.07 -42.97
N ASN A 6 22.31 -42.41 -42.02
CA ASN A 6 21.76 -41.20 -41.36
C ASN A 6 21.93 -40.01 -42.33
N ASP A 7 20.89 -39.67 -43.07
CA ASP A 7 20.82 -38.41 -43.79
C ASP A 7 20.28 -37.32 -42.86
N HIS A 8 21.20 -36.53 -42.34
CA HIS A 8 20.86 -35.24 -41.70
C HIS A 8 20.74 -34.18 -42.81
N ALA A 9 19.52 -33.84 -43.16
CA ALA A 9 19.27 -32.68 -44.00
C ALA A 9 19.42 -31.37 -43.19
N PRO A 10 19.95 -30.30 -43.80
CA PRO A 10 20.16 -29.03 -43.12
C PRO A 10 18.83 -28.29 -42.87
N VAL A 11 18.71 -27.72 -41.69
CA VAL A 11 17.56 -26.93 -41.20
C VAL A 11 17.50 -25.60 -41.99
N GLY A 12 16.63 -25.52 -42.98
CA GLY A 12 16.22 -24.26 -43.58
C GLY A 12 14.95 -23.72 -42.90
N ASN A 13 14.81 -22.41 -42.84
CA ASN A 13 13.66 -21.72 -42.25
C ASN A 13 12.33 -22.29 -42.83
N GLY A 14 11.59 -23.03 -42.00
CA GLY A 14 10.34 -23.67 -42.39
C GLY A 14 10.38 -25.21 -42.46
N GLY A 15 11.42 -25.85 -41.93
CA GLY A 15 11.60 -27.30 -41.97
C GLY A 15 10.55 -28.08 -41.17
N VAL A 16 10.01 -29.12 -41.82
CA VAL A 16 9.15 -30.12 -41.16
C VAL A 16 10.06 -31.04 -40.35
N MET A 17 9.86 -31.08 -39.04
CA MET A 17 10.58 -32.03 -38.16
C MET A 17 9.84 -33.37 -38.14
N TRP A 18 10.59 -34.45 -38.49
CA TRP A 18 10.09 -35.81 -38.40
C TRP A 18 10.58 -36.48 -37.11
N PHE A 19 9.64 -37.04 -36.35
CA PHE A 19 9.92 -37.79 -35.13
C PHE A 19 9.58 -39.29 -35.35
N CYS A 20 10.41 -40.17 -34.83
CA CYS A 20 10.07 -41.60 -34.76
C CYS A 20 8.88 -41.79 -33.77
N HIS A 21 8.24 -42.98 -33.85
CA HIS A 21 7.07 -43.29 -33.02
C HIS A 21 7.33 -43.10 -31.51
N ASP A 22 8.52 -43.51 -31.06
CA ASP A 22 8.95 -43.43 -29.66
C ASP A 22 9.26 -41.99 -29.20
N CYS A 23 9.73 -41.14 -30.14
CA CYS A 23 10.05 -39.72 -29.85
C CYS A 23 8.84 -38.79 -29.94
N MET A 24 7.75 -39.23 -30.60
CA MET A 24 6.59 -38.35 -30.87
C MET A 24 5.90 -37.90 -29.60
N GLY A 25 5.77 -38.75 -28.60
CA GLY A 25 5.13 -38.41 -27.30
C GLY A 25 5.94 -37.38 -26.51
N PRO A 26 7.25 -37.59 -26.24
CA PRO A 26 8.12 -36.61 -25.61
C PRO A 26 8.22 -35.30 -26.38
N ALA A 27 8.38 -35.32 -27.70
CA ALA A 27 8.45 -34.14 -28.54
C ALA A 27 7.17 -33.30 -28.47
N SER A 28 6.00 -33.91 -28.53
CA SER A 28 4.71 -33.22 -28.39
C SER A 28 4.54 -32.57 -27.03
N LYS A 29 5.12 -33.16 -25.98
CA LYS A 29 5.12 -32.59 -24.63
C LYS A 29 6.03 -31.36 -24.54
N ILE A 30 7.23 -31.48 -25.15
CA ILE A 30 8.18 -30.36 -25.22
C ILE A 30 7.59 -29.19 -26.01
N ILE A 31 7.00 -29.43 -27.19
CA ILE A 31 6.37 -28.40 -28.01
C ILE A 31 5.24 -27.69 -27.22
N ARG A 32 4.39 -28.44 -26.52
CA ARG A 32 3.34 -27.86 -25.67
C ARG A 32 3.91 -27.01 -24.54
N ASN A 33 4.97 -27.48 -23.91
CA ASN A 33 5.63 -26.70 -22.84
C ASN A 33 6.26 -25.42 -23.40
N ILE A 34 6.93 -25.47 -24.56
CA ILE A 34 7.50 -24.30 -25.23
C ILE A 34 6.37 -23.31 -25.60
N SER A 35 5.25 -23.77 -26.15
CA SER A 35 4.10 -22.91 -26.47
C SER A 35 3.51 -22.27 -25.23
N SER A 36 3.43 -23.02 -24.11
CA SER A 36 2.98 -22.47 -22.82
C SER A 36 3.96 -21.44 -22.26
N LEU A 37 5.27 -21.66 -22.41
CA LEU A 37 6.29 -20.70 -21.99
C LEU A 37 6.23 -19.41 -22.83
N HIS A 38 6.10 -19.51 -24.16
CA HIS A 38 5.91 -18.33 -25.01
C HIS A 38 4.68 -17.51 -24.60
N LYS A 39 3.54 -18.20 -24.39
CA LYS A 39 2.32 -17.50 -23.95
C LYS A 39 2.53 -16.77 -22.62
N ARG A 40 3.21 -17.38 -21.64
CA ARG A 40 3.56 -16.74 -20.37
C ARG A 40 4.53 -15.59 -20.57
N GLN A 41 5.47 -15.70 -21.49
CA GLN A 41 6.39 -14.62 -21.85
C GLN A 41 5.63 -13.41 -22.42
N ASP A 42 4.71 -13.64 -23.38
CA ASP A 42 3.89 -12.58 -23.98
C ASP A 42 3.01 -11.89 -22.93
N GLU A 43 2.40 -12.67 -22.03
CA GLU A 43 1.61 -12.14 -20.90
C GLU A 43 2.48 -11.28 -19.98
N PHE A 44 3.68 -11.76 -19.63
CA PHE A 44 4.61 -11.01 -18.78
C PHE A 44 5.12 -9.73 -19.44
N GLU A 45 5.44 -9.77 -20.74
CA GLU A 45 5.84 -8.57 -21.50
C GLU A 45 4.72 -7.54 -21.56
N SER A 46 3.47 -7.99 -21.73
CA SER A 46 2.29 -7.11 -21.68
C SER A 46 2.11 -6.47 -20.30
N GLU A 47 2.25 -7.25 -19.24
CA GLU A 47 2.15 -6.75 -17.86
C GLU A 47 3.29 -5.78 -17.51
N LEU A 48 4.51 -6.09 -17.95
CA LEU A 48 5.66 -5.21 -17.78
C LEU A 48 5.45 -3.87 -18.48
N LYS A 49 4.95 -3.90 -19.72
CA LYS A 49 4.60 -2.70 -20.47
C LYS A 49 3.54 -1.86 -19.76
N HIS A 50 2.50 -2.52 -19.25
CA HIS A 50 1.45 -1.83 -18.49
C HIS A 50 1.98 -1.25 -17.17
N SER A 51 2.85 -1.97 -16.47
CA SER A 51 3.50 -1.51 -15.24
C SER A 51 4.41 -0.30 -15.52
N ASN A 52 5.17 -0.33 -16.60
CA ASN A 52 6.02 0.80 -17.00
C ASN A 52 5.19 2.04 -17.34
N MET A 53 4.08 1.89 -18.07
CA MET A 53 3.17 3.02 -18.35
C MET A 53 2.62 3.63 -17.05
N ARG A 54 2.26 2.80 -16.06
CA ARG A 54 1.82 3.30 -14.75
C ARG A 54 2.93 4.00 -13.97
N LEU A 55 4.16 3.49 -14.06
CA LEU A 55 5.32 4.14 -13.45
C LEU A 55 5.59 5.51 -14.06
N ASP A 56 5.53 5.62 -15.39
CA ASP A 56 5.69 6.90 -16.09
C ASP A 56 4.62 7.90 -15.69
N GLN A 57 3.38 7.45 -15.54
CA GLN A 57 2.28 8.28 -15.06
C GLN A 57 2.52 8.78 -13.63
N ILE A 58 2.93 7.90 -12.72
CA ILE A 58 3.26 8.27 -11.33
C ILE A 58 4.45 9.23 -11.30
N ILE A 59 5.48 9.00 -12.12
CA ILE A 59 6.63 9.91 -12.22
C ILE A 59 6.19 11.29 -12.71
N HIS A 60 5.27 11.35 -13.65
CA HIS A 60 4.71 12.61 -14.14
C HIS A 60 3.96 13.35 -13.02
N GLU A 61 3.04 12.66 -12.33
CA GLU A 61 2.27 13.23 -11.22
C GLU A 61 3.18 13.71 -10.06
N VAL A 62 4.22 12.94 -9.73
CA VAL A 62 5.20 13.34 -8.71
C VAL A 62 5.98 14.58 -9.13
N ARG A 63 6.35 14.71 -10.41
CA ARG A 63 7.04 15.89 -10.92
C ARG A 63 6.13 17.12 -10.89
N GLU A 64 4.88 16.99 -11.31
CA GLU A 64 3.90 18.09 -11.24
C GLU A 64 3.67 18.55 -9.80
N ASN A 65 3.43 17.61 -8.88
CA ASN A 65 3.26 17.92 -7.47
C ASN A 65 4.50 18.57 -6.85
N ASN A 66 5.69 18.15 -7.27
CA ASN A 66 6.94 18.76 -6.81
C ASN A 66 7.10 20.19 -7.33
N THR A 67 6.78 20.44 -8.60
CA THR A 67 6.84 21.80 -9.18
C THR A 67 5.82 22.73 -8.53
N GLU A 68 4.62 22.26 -8.27
CA GLU A 68 3.59 23.03 -7.55
C GLU A 68 4.01 23.32 -6.11
N THR A 69 4.62 22.34 -5.43
CA THR A 69 5.13 22.53 -4.07
C THR A 69 6.27 23.54 -4.03
N GLN A 70 7.21 23.47 -4.98
CA GLN A 70 8.29 24.45 -5.10
C GLN A 70 7.76 25.86 -5.33
N LYS A 71 6.73 25.99 -6.17
CA LYS A 71 6.07 27.29 -6.39
C LYS A 71 5.44 27.83 -5.11
N LYS A 72 4.72 26.98 -4.37
CA LYS A 72 4.12 27.38 -3.08
C LYS A 72 5.17 27.76 -2.04
N VAL A 73 6.31 27.06 -2.01
CA VAL A 73 7.44 27.42 -1.13
C VAL A 73 7.98 28.80 -1.51
N PHE A 74 8.24 29.04 -2.79
CA PHE A 74 8.71 30.33 -3.28
C PHE A 74 7.72 31.47 -2.96
N ASP A 75 6.42 31.27 -3.21
CA ASP A 75 5.38 32.26 -2.90
C ASP A 75 5.31 32.54 -1.39
N ASN A 76 5.52 31.54 -0.55
CA ASN A 76 5.56 31.72 0.89
C ASN A 76 6.83 32.46 1.35
N GLU A 77 7.98 32.18 0.75
CA GLU A 77 9.21 32.93 1.02
C GLU A 77 9.06 34.42 0.68
N GLN A 78 8.44 34.73 -0.45
CA GLN A 78 8.12 36.11 -0.84
C GLN A 78 7.21 36.79 0.20
N LYS A 79 6.17 36.10 0.66
CA LYS A 79 5.28 36.62 1.69
C LYS A 79 6.00 36.84 3.04
N ILE A 80 6.88 35.94 3.40
CA ILE A 80 7.68 36.09 4.63
C ILE A 80 8.59 37.31 4.54
N GLN A 81 9.27 37.51 3.40
CA GLN A 81 10.10 38.68 3.20
C GLN A 81 9.30 39.98 3.25
N GLU A 82 8.12 40.02 2.63
CA GLU A 82 7.25 41.18 2.68
C GLU A 82 6.73 41.45 4.10
N LEU A 83 6.34 40.42 4.86
CA LEU A 83 5.96 40.57 6.25
C LEU A 83 7.11 41.08 7.13
N GLN A 84 8.34 40.61 6.87
CA GLN A 84 9.53 41.09 7.58
C GLN A 84 9.81 42.56 7.28
N ARG A 85 9.62 42.98 6.02
CA ARG A 85 9.73 44.37 5.63
C ARG A 85 8.72 45.27 6.35
N GLN A 86 7.45 44.84 6.35
CA GLN A 86 6.35 45.55 7.05
C GLN A 86 6.60 45.65 8.55
N MET A 87 7.09 44.56 9.16
CA MET A 87 7.43 44.54 10.58
C MET A 87 8.57 45.55 10.90
N ASN A 88 9.58 45.64 10.04
CA ASN A 88 10.66 46.62 10.21
C ASN A 88 10.14 48.05 10.05
N GLU A 89 9.27 48.31 9.09
CA GLU A 89 8.64 49.64 8.92
C GLU A 89 7.79 50.02 10.14
N ILE A 90 7.03 49.08 10.69
CA ILE A 90 6.24 49.28 11.92
C ILE A 90 7.19 49.60 13.09
N ASN A 91 8.28 48.86 13.24
CA ASN A 91 9.26 49.10 14.30
C ASN A 91 9.91 50.49 14.21
N VAL A 92 10.29 50.91 12.99
CA VAL A 92 10.84 52.25 12.76
C VAL A 92 9.81 53.34 13.08
N THR A 93 8.55 53.15 12.66
CA THR A 93 7.45 54.07 12.96
C THR A 93 7.16 54.13 14.45
N MET A 94 7.18 52.97 15.14
CA MET A 94 6.97 52.89 16.58
C MET A 94 8.09 53.59 17.35
N GLN A 95 9.34 53.46 16.88
CA GLN A 95 10.48 54.19 17.46
C GLN A 95 10.36 55.68 17.28
N SER A 96 9.98 56.16 16.10
CA SER A 96 9.76 57.60 15.85
C SER A 96 8.61 58.20 16.66
N VAL A 97 7.52 57.41 16.84
CA VAL A 97 6.37 57.81 17.71
C VAL A 97 6.80 57.84 19.19
N GLN A 98 7.67 56.88 19.59
CA GLN A 98 8.16 56.79 20.95
C GLN A 98 9.12 58.00 21.26
N ASP A 99 9.94 58.36 20.28
CA ASP A 99 10.81 59.54 20.37
C ASP A 99 10.02 60.87 20.40
N GLU A 100 8.92 60.97 19.58
CA GLU A 100 8.01 62.13 19.63
C GLU A 100 7.21 62.22 20.92
N LEU A 101 6.82 61.09 21.55
CA LEU A 101 6.12 61.01 22.84
C LEU A 101 7.03 61.42 24.01
N GLN A 102 8.34 61.12 23.94
CA GLN A 102 9.31 61.60 24.94
C GLN A 102 9.54 63.11 24.88
N MET A 103 9.17 63.77 23.79
CA MET A 103 9.28 65.21 23.64
C MET A 103 8.02 66.00 23.97
N LYS A 104 6.88 65.32 24.21
CA LYS A 104 5.61 65.94 24.59
C LYS A 104 5.03 65.25 25.83
N ASP A 105 5.32 65.84 26.98
CA ASP A 105 4.55 65.60 28.18
C ASP A 105 3.10 66.09 27.93
N GLU A 106 2.10 65.20 28.15
CA GLU A 106 0.65 65.33 28.06
C GLU A 106 -0.05 64.66 26.86
N SER A 107 -0.37 63.38 26.97
CA SER A 107 -1.77 62.88 27.03
C SER A 107 -1.88 61.34 26.98
N PRO A 108 -2.60 60.68 27.92
CA PRO A 108 -2.70 59.21 28.03
C PRO A 108 -3.59 58.56 27.00
N LYS A 109 -4.23 59.27 26.11
CA LYS A 109 -5.19 58.76 25.14
C LYS A 109 -4.58 58.15 23.85
N TRP A 110 -3.39 58.53 23.49
CA TRP A 110 -2.74 58.01 22.28
C TRP A 110 -2.00 56.70 22.45
N SER A 111 -1.40 56.46 23.63
CA SER A 111 -0.75 55.23 23.95
C SER A 111 -1.75 54.06 23.99
N ASP A 112 -2.96 54.28 24.48
CA ASP A 112 -4.00 53.25 24.57
C ASP A 112 -4.51 52.84 23.18
N ILE A 113 -4.65 53.82 22.26
CA ILE A 113 -5.07 53.55 20.86
C ILE A 113 -4.00 52.78 20.07
N VAL A 114 -2.75 53.17 20.26
CA VAL A 114 -1.60 52.50 19.59
C VAL A 114 -1.42 51.08 20.15
N ASN A 115 -1.49 50.89 21.46
CA ASN A 115 -1.40 49.58 22.09
C ASN A 115 -2.55 48.66 21.64
N GLN A 116 -3.79 49.16 21.58
CA GLN A 116 -4.93 48.39 21.12
C GLN A 116 -4.82 48.00 19.63
N ALA A 117 -4.29 48.90 18.77
CA ALA A 117 -4.02 48.60 17.35
C ALA A 117 -2.89 47.58 17.16
N VAL A 118 -1.84 47.63 18.00
CA VAL A 118 -0.73 46.70 17.98
C VAL A 118 -1.18 45.32 18.51
N GLU A 119 -1.96 45.27 19.61
CA GLU A 119 -2.50 44.03 20.14
C GLU A 119 -3.41 43.34 19.13
N SER A 120 -4.33 44.06 18.48
CA SER A 120 -5.26 43.49 17.49
C SER A 120 -4.51 42.89 16.26
N LYS A 121 -3.42 43.56 15.80
CA LYS A 121 -2.57 43.04 14.72
C LYS A 121 -1.74 41.84 15.18
N PHE A 122 -1.24 41.85 16.41
CA PHE A 122 -0.49 40.74 16.99
C PHE A 122 -1.36 39.49 17.16
N GLU A 123 -2.62 39.66 17.62
CA GLU A 123 -3.59 38.58 17.67
C GLU A 123 -3.87 37.99 16.28
N THR A 124 -4.03 38.84 15.26
CA THR A 124 -4.26 38.39 13.87
C THR A 124 -3.09 37.57 13.33
N VAL A 125 -1.86 38.02 13.57
CA VAL A 125 -0.62 37.30 13.16
C VAL A 125 -0.47 36.01 13.95
N SER A 126 -0.74 36.01 15.24
CA SER A 126 -0.69 34.83 16.10
C SER A 126 -1.73 33.77 15.67
N LEU A 127 -2.94 34.17 15.35
CA LEU A 127 -3.96 33.28 14.78
C LEU A 127 -3.52 32.70 13.43
N GLY A 128 -2.91 33.52 12.56
CA GLY A 128 -2.36 33.08 11.28
C GLY A 128 -1.25 32.03 11.45
N LEU A 129 -0.31 32.26 12.35
CA LEU A 129 0.76 31.30 12.68
C LEU A 129 0.21 29.97 13.21
N ASN A 130 -0.74 30.01 14.13
CA ASN A 130 -1.38 28.80 14.66
C ASN A 130 -2.09 27.99 13.56
N MET A 131 -2.73 28.67 12.60
CA MET A 131 -3.35 27.99 11.45
C MET A 131 -2.31 27.32 10.54
N VAL A 132 -1.18 27.98 10.31
CA VAL A 132 -0.08 27.44 9.49
C VAL A 132 0.57 26.23 10.20
N GLU A 133 0.85 26.34 11.48
CA GLU A 133 1.40 25.22 12.28
C GLU A 133 0.46 24.00 12.22
N LYS A 134 -0.83 24.21 12.43
CA LYS A 134 -1.83 23.14 12.34
C LYS A 134 -1.87 22.50 10.96
N SER A 135 -1.79 23.29 9.90
CA SER A 135 -1.76 22.80 8.51
C SER A 135 -0.49 21.99 8.22
N ILE A 136 0.66 22.41 8.75
CA ILE A 136 1.93 21.67 8.63
C ILE A 136 1.84 20.33 9.37
N GLU A 137 1.27 20.32 10.56
CA GLU A 137 1.13 19.11 11.38
C GLU A 137 0.18 18.09 10.73
N GLU A 138 -0.95 18.56 10.18
CA GLU A 138 -1.87 17.74 9.39
C GLU A 138 -1.19 17.16 8.13
N SER A 139 -0.38 17.97 7.45
CA SER A 139 0.36 17.53 6.26
C SER A 139 1.41 16.48 6.60
N LYS A 140 2.15 16.66 7.69
CA LYS A 140 3.11 15.67 8.21
C LYS A 140 2.41 14.37 8.58
N LYS A 141 1.27 14.44 9.25
CA LYS A 141 0.47 13.27 9.62
C LYS A 141 0.02 12.49 8.39
N LYS A 142 -0.52 13.17 7.38
CA LYS A 142 -0.93 12.55 6.10
C LYS A 142 0.25 11.89 5.39
N ALA A 143 1.42 12.52 5.38
CA ALA A 143 2.62 11.95 4.76
C ALA A 143 3.09 10.68 5.49
N LEU A 144 3.04 10.65 6.83
CA LEU A 144 3.37 9.46 7.61
C LEU A 144 2.37 8.32 7.38
N GLU A 145 1.08 8.63 7.30
CA GLU A 145 0.03 7.66 6.99
C GLU A 145 0.22 7.03 5.60
N LEU A 146 0.53 7.85 4.59
CA LEU A 146 0.82 7.37 3.23
C LEU A 146 2.05 6.45 3.22
N LYS A 147 3.10 6.82 3.93
CA LYS A 147 4.32 5.99 4.06
C LYS A 147 4.03 4.66 4.75
N ASP A 148 3.21 4.66 5.81
CA ASP A 148 2.81 3.43 6.50
C ASP A 148 1.96 2.54 5.59
N LYS A 149 1.01 3.10 4.85
CA LYS A 149 0.21 2.37 3.84
C LYS A 149 1.07 1.72 2.76
N GLU A 150 2.03 2.48 2.22
CA GLU A 150 2.93 1.94 1.19
C GLU A 150 3.83 0.83 1.75
N GLY A 151 4.33 0.97 2.98
CA GLY A 151 5.09 -0.07 3.66
C GLY A 151 4.31 -1.37 3.88
N ARG A 152 2.97 -1.29 4.00
CA ARG A 152 2.06 -2.44 4.21
C ARG A 152 1.46 -2.98 2.92
N ARG A 153 1.65 -2.30 1.81
CA ARG A 153 0.99 -2.60 0.55
C ARG A 153 1.11 -4.05 0.12
N ASN A 154 2.31 -4.63 0.28
CA ASN A 154 2.61 -6.00 -0.15
C ASN A 154 2.57 -7.01 1.02
N ASN A 155 2.10 -6.61 2.19
CA ASN A 155 2.07 -7.48 3.35
C ASN A 155 0.75 -8.26 3.42
N VAL A 156 0.85 -9.51 3.90
CA VAL A 156 -0.28 -10.31 4.35
C VAL A 156 -0.05 -10.74 5.79
N ILE A 157 -1.14 -10.94 6.53
CA ILE A 157 -1.10 -11.50 7.88
C ILE A 157 -1.82 -12.83 7.85
N VAL A 158 -1.13 -13.88 8.29
CA VAL A 158 -1.68 -15.23 8.41
C VAL A 158 -1.91 -15.57 9.88
N TYR A 159 -3.13 -15.89 10.21
CA TYR A 159 -3.55 -16.22 11.58
C TYR A 159 -3.65 -17.73 11.77
N LYS A 160 -3.49 -18.17 13.03
CA LYS A 160 -3.63 -19.55 13.46
C LYS A 160 -2.62 -20.52 12.82
N VAL A 161 -1.46 -20.01 12.47
CA VAL A 161 -0.32 -20.83 12.02
C VAL A 161 0.35 -21.44 13.24
N PRO A 162 0.50 -22.77 13.34
CA PRO A 162 1.19 -23.41 14.45
C PRO A 162 2.59 -22.81 14.68
N GLU A 163 2.98 -22.60 15.93
CA GLU A 163 4.32 -22.10 16.24
C GLU A 163 5.34 -23.24 16.21
N CYS A 164 6.49 -22.94 15.63
CA CYS A 164 7.63 -23.84 15.73
C CYS A 164 8.06 -24.01 17.20
N PRO A 165 8.43 -25.23 17.65
CA PRO A 165 9.09 -25.43 18.92
C PRO A 165 10.30 -24.49 19.09
N PRO A 166 10.71 -24.19 20.34
CA PRO A 166 11.89 -23.38 20.58
C PRO A 166 13.13 -23.94 19.85
N GLY A 167 13.71 -23.14 18.98
CA GLY A 167 14.84 -23.51 18.14
C GLY A 167 15.66 -22.28 17.72
N SER A 168 16.58 -22.47 16.80
CA SER A 168 17.32 -21.35 16.22
C SER A 168 16.39 -20.41 15.44
N TYR A 169 16.75 -19.17 15.32
CA TYR A 169 16.01 -18.16 14.55
C TYR A 169 15.75 -18.61 13.10
N GLU A 170 16.77 -19.21 12.48
CA GLU A 170 16.70 -19.73 11.11
C GLU A 170 15.70 -20.88 10.99
N ALA A 171 15.68 -21.81 11.95
CA ALA A 171 14.74 -22.92 11.98
C ALA A 171 13.28 -22.42 12.08
N VAL A 172 13.02 -21.38 12.87
CA VAL A 172 11.71 -20.77 13.00
C VAL A 172 11.27 -20.11 11.69
N ILE A 173 12.16 -19.31 11.07
CA ILE A 173 11.86 -18.69 9.77
C ILE A 173 11.58 -19.74 8.71
N LYS A 174 12.41 -20.76 8.63
CA LYS A 174 12.24 -21.85 7.66
C LYS A 174 10.88 -22.55 7.85
N HIS A 175 10.54 -22.94 9.09
CA HIS A 175 9.26 -23.55 9.40
C HIS A 175 8.07 -22.67 8.97
N ASP A 176 8.12 -21.38 9.27
CA ASP A 176 7.05 -20.44 8.93
C ASP A 176 6.96 -20.20 7.42
N SER A 177 8.10 -20.15 6.71
CA SER A 177 8.15 -20.06 5.26
C SER A 177 7.64 -21.32 4.58
N ASP A 178 8.09 -22.49 5.01
CA ASP A 178 7.65 -23.78 4.46
C ASP A 178 6.14 -23.95 4.60
N PHE A 179 5.58 -23.59 5.77
CA PHE A 179 4.13 -23.61 6.00
C PHE A 179 3.39 -22.67 5.03
N PHE A 180 3.88 -21.46 4.84
CA PHE A 180 3.23 -20.51 3.94
C PHE A 180 3.30 -20.95 2.47
N LEU A 181 4.43 -21.49 2.04
CA LEU A 181 4.60 -22.04 0.70
C LEU A 181 3.68 -23.23 0.47
N GLU A 182 3.58 -24.16 1.44
CA GLU A 182 2.63 -25.28 1.39
C GLU A 182 1.19 -24.77 1.20
N VAL A 183 0.78 -23.76 1.97
CA VAL A 183 -0.55 -23.15 1.82
C VAL A 183 -0.74 -22.55 0.44
N CYS A 184 0.23 -21.83 -0.08
CA CYS A 184 0.12 -21.19 -1.40
C CYS A 184 0.05 -22.22 -2.53
N THR A 185 0.92 -23.23 -2.50
CA THR A 185 1.03 -24.21 -3.58
C THR A 185 -0.09 -25.24 -3.51
N ASP A 186 -0.27 -25.90 -2.36
CA ASP A 186 -1.15 -27.06 -2.24
C ASP A 186 -2.63 -26.68 -2.11
N VAL A 187 -2.91 -25.50 -1.52
CA VAL A 187 -4.29 -25.06 -1.24
C VAL A 187 -4.75 -24.01 -2.21
N LEU A 188 -3.97 -22.93 -2.34
CA LEU A 188 -4.37 -21.81 -3.18
C LEU A 188 -4.11 -22.09 -4.67
N GLY A 189 -3.21 -23.04 -4.99
CA GLY A 189 -2.83 -23.40 -6.35
C GLY A 189 -2.00 -22.31 -7.03
N LEU A 190 -1.17 -21.62 -6.24
CA LEU A 190 -0.30 -20.53 -6.69
C LEU A 190 1.15 -21.00 -6.62
N ASP A 191 1.89 -20.76 -7.69
CA ASP A 191 3.32 -21.03 -7.76
C ASP A 191 4.09 -19.88 -7.08
N VAL A 192 4.31 -20.04 -5.77
CA VAL A 192 5.02 -19.08 -4.93
C VAL A 192 6.35 -19.68 -4.52
N MET A 193 7.43 -18.95 -4.74
CA MET A 193 8.78 -19.39 -4.40
C MET A 193 9.31 -18.67 -3.16
N GLN A 194 10.39 -19.20 -2.58
CA GLN A 194 11.06 -18.58 -1.42
C GLN A 194 11.50 -17.14 -1.69
N ASP A 195 11.92 -16.84 -2.93
CA ASP A 195 12.35 -15.51 -3.35
C ASP A 195 11.20 -14.48 -3.41
N ASP A 196 9.96 -14.97 -3.45
CA ASP A 196 8.78 -14.11 -3.37
C ASP A 196 8.50 -13.61 -1.96
N ILE A 197 9.14 -14.18 -0.95
CA ILE A 197 9.03 -13.78 0.44
C ILE A 197 10.19 -12.85 0.80
N LYS A 198 9.94 -11.55 0.86
CA LYS A 198 10.97 -10.56 1.24
C LYS A 198 11.25 -10.57 2.74
N LYS A 199 10.20 -10.72 3.56
CA LYS A 199 10.31 -10.79 5.02
C LYS A 199 9.20 -11.68 5.56
N ILE A 200 9.52 -12.43 6.62
CA ILE A 200 8.56 -13.23 7.36
C ILE A 200 8.90 -13.17 8.86
N TYR A 201 7.92 -12.88 9.69
CA TYR A 201 8.09 -12.84 11.14
C TYR A 201 6.76 -12.87 11.90
N ARG A 202 6.79 -13.31 13.14
CA ARG A 202 5.63 -13.38 14.03
C ARG A 202 5.42 -12.04 14.74
N ILE A 203 4.14 -11.59 14.80
CA ILE A 203 3.73 -10.35 15.46
C ILE A 203 3.26 -10.63 16.88
N GLY A 204 3.72 -9.84 17.84
CA GLY A 204 3.27 -9.87 19.22
C GLY A 204 4.10 -10.76 20.15
N LYS A 205 3.66 -10.87 21.41
CA LYS A 205 4.31 -11.69 22.44
C LYS A 205 3.81 -13.12 22.36
N ARG A 206 4.68 -14.09 22.69
CA ARG A 206 4.26 -15.50 22.85
C ARG A 206 3.19 -15.62 23.93
N GLY A 207 2.18 -16.42 23.64
CA GLY A 207 1.04 -16.70 24.50
C GLY A 207 0.47 -18.08 24.24
N PRO A 208 -0.70 -18.41 24.80
CA PRO A 208 -1.37 -19.69 24.59
C PRO A 208 -1.84 -19.88 23.15
N GLU A 209 -2.15 -18.79 22.45
CA GLU A 209 -2.55 -18.84 21.05
C GLU A 209 -1.36 -18.54 20.13
N PRO A 210 -1.31 -19.17 18.93
CA PRO A 210 -0.28 -18.89 17.94
C PRO A 210 -0.30 -17.41 17.52
N ARG A 211 0.88 -16.79 17.52
CA ARG A 211 1.02 -15.40 17.09
C ARG A 211 0.75 -15.28 15.58
N PRO A 212 0.11 -14.19 15.15
CA PRO A 212 -0.03 -13.89 13.73
C PRO A 212 1.32 -13.83 13.02
N LEU A 213 1.37 -14.36 11.81
CA LEU A 213 2.54 -14.36 10.95
C LEU A 213 2.41 -13.25 9.90
N LEU A 214 3.33 -12.28 9.92
CA LEU A 214 3.40 -11.26 8.88
C LEU A 214 4.37 -11.70 7.80
N ILE A 215 3.92 -11.56 6.56
CA ILE A 215 4.69 -11.92 5.37
C ILE A 215 4.68 -10.72 4.42
N GLN A 216 5.85 -10.22 4.10
CA GLN A 216 6.05 -9.21 3.06
C GLN A 216 6.40 -9.90 1.76
N LEU A 217 5.55 -9.75 0.77
CA LEU A 217 5.71 -10.33 -0.56
C LEU A 217 6.52 -9.43 -1.49
N SER A 218 7.08 -10.03 -2.53
CA SER A 218 7.86 -9.35 -3.56
C SER A 218 7.01 -8.40 -4.39
N SER A 219 5.73 -8.72 -4.62
CA SER A 219 4.83 -7.94 -5.45
C SER A 219 3.41 -7.83 -4.88
N GLY A 220 2.74 -6.70 -5.19
CA GLY A 220 1.34 -6.49 -4.87
C GLY A 220 0.40 -7.38 -5.69
N MET A 221 0.80 -7.78 -6.89
CA MET A 221 0.03 -8.68 -7.74
C MET A 221 -0.06 -10.07 -7.12
N LEU A 222 1.06 -10.62 -6.65
CA LEU A 222 1.08 -11.90 -5.93
C LEU A 222 0.20 -11.85 -4.69
N LYS A 223 0.26 -10.76 -3.91
CA LYS A 223 -0.64 -10.55 -2.79
C LYS A 223 -2.11 -10.62 -3.20
N ASN A 224 -2.48 -9.95 -4.29
CA ASN A 224 -3.87 -9.93 -4.78
C ASN A 224 -4.34 -11.34 -5.16
N HIS A 225 -3.53 -12.10 -5.89
CA HIS A 225 -3.83 -13.50 -6.24
C HIS A 225 -4.02 -14.38 -5.00
N ILE A 226 -3.17 -14.20 -3.97
CA ILE A 226 -3.32 -14.90 -2.70
C ILE A 226 -4.66 -14.53 -2.04
N MET A 227 -4.96 -13.23 -1.94
CA MET A 227 -6.19 -12.74 -1.30
C MET A 227 -7.45 -13.21 -2.02
N GLU A 228 -7.46 -13.23 -3.35
CA GLU A 228 -8.56 -13.74 -4.18
C GLU A 228 -8.78 -15.24 -3.99
N SER A 229 -7.72 -16.01 -3.74
CA SER A 229 -7.77 -17.45 -3.58
C SER A 229 -8.05 -17.94 -2.16
N THR A 230 -8.12 -17.05 -1.16
CA THR A 230 -8.29 -17.42 0.27
C THR A 230 -9.54 -18.25 0.58
N PHE A 231 -10.58 -18.15 -0.26
CA PHE A 231 -11.80 -18.95 -0.08
C PHE A 231 -11.54 -20.46 -0.16
N LYS A 232 -10.48 -20.89 -0.87
CA LYS A 232 -10.09 -22.30 -1.03
C LYS A 232 -9.62 -22.92 0.30
N LEU A 233 -9.12 -22.12 1.25
CA LEU A 233 -8.70 -22.60 2.57
C LEU A 233 -9.80 -23.37 3.31
N ARG A 234 -11.06 -22.98 3.10
CA ARG A 234 -12.22 -23.62 3.75
C ARG A 234 -12.50 -25.03 3.26
N SER A 235 -12.02 -25.38 2.07
CA SER A 235 -12.27 -26.67 1.42
C SER A 235 -11.34 -27.76 1.92
N ILE A 236 -10.23 -27.42 2.58
CA ILE A 236 -9.22 -28.38 3.05
C ILE A 236 -9.22 -28.39 4.58
N GLU A 237 -9.54 -29.54 5.17
CA GLU A 237 -9.69 -29.71 6.63
C GLU A 237 -8.44 -29.24 7.40
N LYS A 238 -7.24 -29.61 6.91
CA LYS A 238 -5.96 -29.23 7.51
C LYS A 238 -5.79 -27.73 7.68
N PHE A 239 -6.29 -26.93 6.73
CA PHE A 239 -6.06 -25.45 6.67
C PHE A 239 -7.32 -24.62 6.92
N ARG A 240 -8.47 -25.27 7.19
CA ARG A 240 -9.75 -24.61 7.41
C ARG A 240 -9.73 -23.55 8.50
N HIS A 241 -8.86 -23.72 9.50
CA HIS A 241 -8.71 -22.81 10.62
C HIS A 241 -7.79 -21.61 10.28
N VAL A 242 -6.98 -21.70 9.21
CA VAL A 242 -6.05 -20.64 8.79
C VAL A 242 -6.81 -19.50 8.15
N VAL A 243 -6.45 -18.28 8.50
CA VAL A 243 -7.05 -17.07 7.94
C VAL A 243 -5.95 -16.17 7.41
N ILE A 244 -6.06 -15.77 6.15
CA ILE A 244 -5.16 -14.79 5.53
C ILE A 244 -5.91 -13.46 5.41
N SER A 245 -5.26 -12.37 5.82
CA SER A 245 -5.82 -11.02 5.83
C SER A 245 -4.81 -9.99 5.32
N HIS A 246 -5.30 -8.84 4.91
CA HIS A 246 -4.45 -7.67 4.64
C HIS A 246 -3.78 -7.16 5.93
N ASP A 247 -2.56 -6.65 5.79
CA ASP A 247 -1.92 -5.84 6.84
C ASP A 247 -2.46 -4.40 6.75
N MET A 248 -3.48 -4.13 7.54
CA MET A 248 -4.19 -2.84 7.56
C MET A 248 -3.56 -1.88 8.56
N THR A 249 -3.57 -0.58 8.24
CA THR A 249 -3.29 0.48 9.20
C THR A 249 -4.33 0.51 10.32
N LYS A 250 -4.10 1.29 11.37
CA LYS A 250 -5.06 1.45 12.46
C LYS A 250 -6.40 1.99 11.94
N ASP A 251 -6.36 3.02 11.11
CA ASP A 251 -7.54 3.69 10.56
C ASP A 251 -8.32 2.77 9.61
N GLU A 252 -7.62 2.00 8.77
CA GLU A 252 -8.24 1.00 7.90
C GLU A 252 -8.93 -0.11 8.71
N ARG A 253 -8.33 -0.54 9.83
CA ARG A 253 -8.98 -1.52 10.73
C ARG A 253 -10.23 -0.96 11.39
N GLU A 254 -10.19 0.30 11.81
CA GLU A 254 -11.35 0.98 12.39
C GLU A 254 -12.46 1.18 11.36
N GLN A 255 -12.10 1.55 10.12
CA GLN A 255 -13.04 1.62 9.01
C GLN A 255 -13.66 0.25 8.72
N CYS A 256 -12.85 -0.82 8.67
CA CYS A 256 -13.32 -2.17 8.45
C CYS A 256 -14.32 -2.60 9.55
N LYS A 257 -14.04 -2.30 10.82
CA LYS A 257 -14.95 -2.58 11.94
C LYS A 257 -16.30 -1.89 11.75
N ARG A 258 -16.29 -0.59 11.45
CA ARG A 258 -17.52 0.18 11.20
C ARG A 258 -18.34 -0.41 10.06
N LEU A 259 -17.70 -0.77 8.94
CA LEU A 259 -18.38 -1.39 7.82
C LEU A 259 -18.93 -2.79 8.13
N VAL A 260 -18.25 -3.55 9.00
CA VAL A 260 -18.75 -4.87 9.47
C VAL A 260 -19.99 -4.69 10.37
N GLU A 261 -20.00 -3.69 11.23
CA GLU A 261 -21.15 -3.35 12.06
C GLU A 261 -22.34 -2.92 11.19
N GLU A 262 -22.10 -2.02 10.24
CA GLU A 262 -23.09 -1.60 9.25
C GLU A 262 -23.65 -2.78 8.44
N ALA A 263 -22.78 -3.72 8.02
CA ALA A 263 -23.22 -4.90 7.29
C ALA A 263 -24.14 -5.79 8.15
N LYS A 264 -23.85 -5.94 9.44
CA LYS A 264 -24.67 -6.70 10.39
C LYS A 264 -26.03 -6.01 10.62
N GLU A 265 -26.04 -4.67 10.77
CA GLU A 265 -27.25 -3.90 10.92
C GLU A 265 -28.16 -4.04 9.68
N ARG A 266 -27.60 -3.88 8.49
CA ARG A 266 -28.33 -4.08 7.23
C ARG A 266 -28.85 -5.53 7.08
N GLU A 267 -28.07 -6.53 7.52
CA GLU A 267 -28.51 -7.93 7.51
C GLU A 267 -29.64 -8.18 8.49
N SER A 268 -29.64 -7.55 9.68
CA SER A 268 -30.71 -7.67 10.66
C SER A 268 -32.03 -6.97 10.23
N GLN A 269 -31.91 -5.96 9.39
CA GLN A 269 -33.06 -5.20 8.85
C GLN A 269 -33.61 -5.81 7.54
N GLU A 270 -32.96 -6.82 6.98
CA GLU A 270 -33.38 -7.46 5.72
C GLU A 270 -34.62 -8.38 5.96
N PRO A 271 -35.78 -8.00 5.44
CA PRO A 271 -37.03 -8.70 5.77
C PRO A 271 -37.18 -10.07 5.13
N SER A 272 -36.52 -10.28 3.97
CA SER A 272 -36.67 -11.55 3.22
C SER A 272 -35.77 -12.68 3.73
N GLY A 273 -34.71 -12.33 4.46
CA GLY A 273 -33.70 -13.32 4.88
C GLY A 273 -32.91 -13.96 3.73
N GLU A 274 -33.19 -13.58 2.47
CA GLU A 274 -32.53 -14.11 1.26
C GLU A 274 -31.15 -13.52 1.00
N TYR A 275 -30.85 -12.38 1.62
CA TYR A 275 -29.63 -11.64 1.38
C TYR A 275 -28.73 -11.63 2.62
N ILE A 276 -27.43 -11.56 2.36
CA ILE A 276 -26.40 -11.30 3.35
C ILE A 276 -25.60 -10.07 2.94
N PHE A 277 -25.09 -9.35 3.91
CA PHE A 277 -24.25 -8.19 3.66
C PHE A 277 -22.81 -8.52 4.10
N ARG A 278 -21.86 -8.22 3.26
CA ARG A 278 -20.44 -8.50 3.51
C ARG A 278 -19.57 -7.33 3.08
N VAL A 279 -18.54 -7.05 3.85
CA VAL A 279 -17.51 -6.08 3.46
C VAL A 279 -16.64 -6.70 2.38
N ARG A 280 -16.44 -5.98 1.29
CA ARG A 280 -15.60 -6.37 0.16
C ARG A 280 -14.74 -5.19 -0.29
N GLY A 281 -13.63 -5.50 -0.94
CA GLY A 281 -12.65 -4.53 -1.46
C GLY A 281 -11.34 -4.52 -0.68
N PRO A 282 -10.29 -3.95 -1.26
CA PRO A 282 -9.00 -3.78 -0.61
C PRO A 282 -9.08 -2.71 0.49
N PRO A 283 -8.13 -2.69 1.43
CA PRO A 283 -8.00 -1.60 2.41
C PRO A 283 -8.00 -0.24 1.72
N GLY A 284 -8.82 0.69 2.24
CA GLY A 284 -9.00 2.02 1.65
C GLY A 284 -10.16 2.14 0.63
N ASP A 285 -10.62 1.02 0.03
CA ASP A 285 -11.80 0.98 -0.86
C ASP A 285 -12.78 -0.14 -0.46
N MET A 286 -12.92 -0.37 0.84
CA MET A 286 -13.86 -1.35 1.38
C MET A 286 -15.31 -0.85 1.31
N LYS A 287 -16.23 -1.72 0.89
CA LYS A 287 -17.67 -1.41 0.75
C LYS A 287 -18.52 -2.56 1.28
N VAL A 288 -19.70 -2.23 1.79
CA VAL A 288 -20.72 -3.22 2.13
C VAL A 288 -21.45 -3.63 0.86
N VAL A 289 -21.40 -4.92 0.53
CA VAL A 289 -22.02 -5.50 -0.66
C VAL A 289 -23.15 -6.42 -0.25
N LYS A 290 -24.32 -6.28 -0.90
CA LYS A 290 -25.48 -7.16 -0.76
C LYS A 290 -25.26 -8.41 -1.63
N LEU A 291 -25.31 -9.59 -1.04
CA LEU A 291 -25.12 -10.88 -1.71
C LEU A 291 -26.35 -11.77 -1.47
N ARG A 292 -26.78 -12.50 -2.47
CA ARG A 292 -27.85 -13.50 -2.32
C ARG A 292 -27.29 -14.74 -1.61
N LYS A 293 -28.00 -15.26 -0.60
CA LYS A 293 -27.65 -16.54 0.01
C LYS A 293 -27.72 -17.62 -1.06
N ARG A 294 -26.67 -18.42 -1.18
CA ARG A 294 -26.75 -19.66 -1.97
C ARG A 294 -27.53 -20.67 -1.11
N MET A 295 -28.69 -21.11 -1.62
CA MET A 295 -29.40 -22.24 -1.07
C MET A 295 -28.60 -23.52 -1.29
#